data_76a474aa6e8b4535cfbc7964a0d79640
#
_entry.id   76a474aa6e8b4535cfbc7964a0d79640
#
_cell.length_a   1.000
_cell.length_b   1.000
_cell.length_c   1.000
_cell.angle_alpha   90.00
_cell.angle_beta   90.00
_cell.angle_gamma   90.00
#
_symmetry.space_group_name_H-M   'P 1'
#
loop_
_entity.id
_entity.type
_entity.pdbx_description
1 polymer ?
#
loop_
_entity_poly.entity_id
_entity_poly.type
_entity_poly.pdbx_seq_one_letter_code
_entity_poly.pdbx_strand_id
1 'polypeptide(L)'
;MNSYTGHIDFIKVGDIVELMPTNNRNRQLRAQDGKMIWEVIKVDRPQCLNKELGYFIEHQDGHTRWVKPEDVVLLQPANMRK
;
A
#
# COMPACT_ATOMS: atom_id res chain seq x y z
N MET A 1 7.81 -19.11 10.60
CA MET A 1 7.66 -18.90 9.82
C MET A 1 7.33 -17.85 9.49
N ASN A 2 7.48 -17.35 9.38
CA ASN A 2 7.08 -16.59 8.95
C ASN A 2 6.80 -16.34 7.92
N SER A 3 6.71 -16.34 7.94
CA SER A 3 6.24 -16.64 6.68
C SER A 3 5.58 -15.54 5.95
N TYR A 4 5.69 -14.40 6.42
CA TYR A 4 5.23 -13.24 5.70
C TYR A 4 6.23 -12.70 4.77
N THR A 5 7.40 -13.19 4.84
CA THR A 5 8.48 -12.71 4.02
C THR A 5 8.12 -12.83 2.57
N GLY A 6 8.19 -11.75 1.83
CA GLY A 6 7.98 -11.79 0.41
C GLY A 6 6.56 -12.00 -0.03
N HIS A 7 5.62 -11.88 0.85
CA HIS A 7 4.23 -12.18 0.51
C HIS A 7 3.41 -10.95 0.27
N ILE A 8 3.97 -10.00 -0.44
CA ILE A 8 3.25 -8.80 -0.81
C ILE A 8 2.10 -9.10 -1.75
N ASP A 9 2.21 -10.17 -2.53
CA ASP A 9 1.09 -10.55 -3.39
C ASP A 9 -0.09 -11.08 -2.60
N PHE A 10 0.07 -11.24 -1.29
CA PHE A 10 -1.06 -11.56 -0.43
C PHE A 10 -1.82 -10.34 0.02
N ILE A 11 -1.35 -9.15 -0.33
CA ILE A 11 -2.07 -7.93 0.01
C ILE A 11 -3.35 -7.87 -0.80
N LYS A 12 -4.45 -7.59 -0.13
CA LYS A 12 -5.79 -7.60 -0.73
C LYS A 12 -6.55 -6.35 -0.35
N VAL A 13 -7.69 -6.16 -1.01
CA VAL A 13 -8.60 -5.08 -0.68
C VAL A 13 -8.98 -5.19 0.80
N GLY A 14 -8.92 -4.07 1.50
CA GLY A 14 -9.21 -3.99 2.92
C GLY A 14 -8.01 -4.07 3.82
N ASP A 15 -6.86 -4.49 3.28
CA ASP A 15 -5.64 -4.56 4.08
C ASP A 15 -5.13 -3.17 4.39
N ILE A 16 -4.49 -3.03 5.54
CA ILE A 16 -3.85 -1.78 5.94
C ILE A 16 -2.38 -1.90 5.65
N VAL A 17 -1.84 -0.90 4.96
CA VAL A 17 -0.44 -0.89 4.54
C VAL A 17 0.21 0.42 4.94
N GLU A 18 1.54 0.39 4.99
CA GLU A 18 2.35 1.56 5.28
C GLU A 18 3.29 1.81 4.11
N LEU A 19 3.49 3.08 3.76
CA LEU A 19 4.43 3.44 2.70
C LEU A 19 5.85 3.21 3.16
N MET A 20 6.65 2.60 2.27
CA MET A 20 8.06 2.33 2.57
C MET A 20 8.88 3.60 2.49
N PRO A 21 9.75 3.84 3.46
CA PRO A 21 10.57 5.06 3.47
C PRO A 21 11.70 5.06 2.46
N THR A 22 12.00 3.94 1.84
CA THR A 22 13.10 3.86 0.89
C THR A 22 12.80 4.56 -0.43
N ASN A 23 11.55 4.81 -0.71
CA ASN A 23 11.13 5.48 -1.93
C ASN A 23 11.10 6.99 -1.66
N ASN A 24 11.76 7.78 -2.52
CA ASN A 24 11.83 9.23 -2.31
C ASN A 24 10.45 9.88 -2.29
N ARG A 25 9.55 9.41 -3.15
CA ARG A 25 8.20 9.96 -3.17
C ARG A 25 7.49 9.67 -1.85
N ASN A 26 7.67 8.45 -1.35
CA ASN A 26 7.04 8.08 -0.08
C ASN A 26 7.61 8.88 1.07
N ARG A 27 8.92 9.14 1.05
CA ARG A 27 9.54 9.97 2.08
C ARG A 27 8.96 11.37 2.08
N GLN A 28 8.77 11.95 0.90
CA GLN A 28 8.20 13.28 0.80
C GLN A 28 6.78 13.31 1.33
N LEU A 29 5.98 12.30 0.98
CA LEU A 29 4.61 12.23 1.48
C LEU A 29 4.58 12.14 2.99
N ARG A 30 5.45 11.30 3.55
CA ARG A 30 5.48 11.13 5.00
C ARG A 30 5.92 12.41 5.70
N ALA A 31 6.90 13.10 5.13
CA ALA A 31 7.45 14.30 5.75
C ALA A 31 6.48 15.46 5.67
N GLN A 32 5.79 15.59 4.54
CA GLN A 32 4.92 16.73 4.32
C GLN A 32 3.53 16.54 4.91
N ASP A 33 2.98 15.35 4.76
CA ASP A 33 1.57 15.13 5.04
C ASP A 33 1.33 14.19 6.21
N GLY A 34 2.36 13.48 6.67
CA GLY A 34 2.17 12.48 7.71
C GLY A 34 1.31 11.32 7.26
N LYS A 35 1.18 11.14 5.96
CA LYS A 35 0.30 10.10 5.41
C LYS A 35 1.09 8.81 5.24
N MET A 36 1.20 8.06 6.31
CA MET A 36 1.95 6.82 6.28
C MET A 36 1.07 5.58 6.18
N ILE A 37 -0.11 5.64 6.75
CA ILE A 37 -0.99 4.48 6.92
C ILE A 37 -2.15 4.60 5.96
N TRP A 38 -2.34 3.56 5.14
CA TRP A 38 -3.33 3.58 4.07
C TRP A 38 -4.11 2.28 4.05
N GLU A 39 -5.27 2.32 3.43
CA GLU A 39 -6.08 1.12 3.21
C GLU A 39 -6.09 0.79 1.73
N VAL A 40 -5.92 -0.48 1.41
CA VAL A 40 -6.00 -0.95 0.01
C VAL A 40 -7.47 -1.05 -0.37
N ILE A 41 -7.87 -0.28 -1.38
CA ILE A 41 -9.26 -0.29 -1.84
C ILE A 41 -9.43 -0.95 -3.20
N LYS A 42 -8.33 -1.22 -3.91
CA LYS A 42 -8.42 -1.89 -5.20
C LYS A 42 -7.07 -2.53 -5.51
N VAL A 43 -7.13 -3.69 -6.15
CA VAL A 43 -5.93 -4.38 -6.65
C VAL A 43 -6.13 -4.60 -8.13
N ASP A 44 -5.22 -4.10 -8.96
CA ASP A 44 -5.38 -4.17 -10.39
C ASP A 44 -4.03 -3.97 -11.08
N ARG A 45 -4.03 -3.92 -12.39
CA ARG A 45 -2.86 -3.68 -13.22
C ARG A 45 -3.13 -2.45 -14.08
N PRO A 46 -3.03 -1.25 -13.51
CA PRO A 46 -3.45 -0.04 -14.21
C PRO A 46 -2.42 0.38 -15.27
N GLN A 47 -2.91 1.11 -16.26
CA GLN A 47 -2.06 1.63 -17.31
C GLN A 47 -0.96 2.53 -16.76
N CYS A 48 -1.25 3.28 -15.72
CA CYS A 48 -0.26 4.21 -15.15
C CYS A 48 0.91 3.49 -14.49
N LEU A 49 0.78 2.19 -14.25
CA LEU A 49 1.88 1.38 -13.74
C LEU A 49 2.36 0.39 -14.81
N ASN A 50 2.17 0.74 -16.08
CA ASN A 50 2.59 -0.09 -17.20
C ASN A 50 1.97 -1.48 -17.15
N LYS A 51 0.74 -1.56 -16.64
CA LYS A 51 0.00 -2.82 -16.50
C LYS A 51 0.66 -3.80 -15.54
N GLU A 52 1.53 -3.30 -14.69
CA GLU A 52 2.09 -4.11 -13.62
C GLU A 52 1.14 -4.08 -12.43
N LEU A 53 1.27 -5.10 -11.58
CA LEU A 53 0.44 -5.20 -10.39
C LEU A 53 0.60 -3.96 -9.54
N GLY A 54 -0.54 -3.39 -9.10
CA GLY A 54 -0.54 -2.23 -8.24
C GLY A 54 -1.68 -2.29 -7.26
N TYR A 55 -1.55 -1.50 -6.21
CA TYR A 55 -2.58 -1.35 -5.20
C TYR A 55 -3.05 0.09 -5.21
N PHE A 56 -4.36 0.28 -5.28
CA PHE A 56 -4.95 1.60 -5.15
C PHE A 56 -5.27 1.78 -3.68
N ILE A 57 -4.59 2.74 -3.06
CA ILE A 57 -4.67 2.91 -1.61
C ILE A 57 -5.30 4.25 -1.28
N GLU A 58 -5.98 4.29 -0.14
CA GLU A 58 -6.68 5.47 0.31
C GLU A 58 -6.28 5.80 1.74
N HIS A 59 -5.98 7.07 1.97
CA HIS A 59 -5.74 7.59 3.30
C HIS A 59 -7.07 8.01 3.93
N GLN A 60 -7.12 8.04 5.24
CA GLN A 60 -8.37 8.38 5.94
C GLN A 60 -8.88 9.77 5.61
N ASP A 61 -8.02 10.65 5.09
CA ASP A 61 -8.44 12.00 4.70
C ASP A 61 -9.00 12.05 3.28
N GLY A 62 -9.07 10.93 2.60
CA GLY A 62 -9.65 10.85 1.27
C GLY A 62 -8.65 10.85 0.13
N HIS A 63 -7.37 11.07 0.40
CA HIS A 63 -6.35 10.99 -0.66
C HIS A 63 -6.21 9.55 -1.13
N THR A 64 -5.98 9.39 -2.43
CA THR A 64 -5.77 8.08 -3.04
C THR A 64 -4.56 8.12 -3.95
N ARG A 65 -3.97 6.95 -4.18
CA ARG A 65 -2.88 6.82 -5.13
C ARG A 65 -2.64 5.36 -5.48
N TRP A 66 -2.01 5.13 -6.63
CA TRP A 66 -1.54 3.82 -7.02
C TRP A 66 -0.12 3.63 -6.52
N VAL A 67 0.16 2.45 -5.99
CA VAL A 67 1.52 2.10 -5.56
C VAL A 67 1.82 0.70 -6.06
N LYS A 68 3.11 0.40 -6.16
CA LYS A 68 3.55 -0.95 -6.50
C LYS A 68 3.76 -1.76 -5.24
N PRO A 69 3.79 -3.10 -5.35
CA PRO A 69 4.00 -3.93 -4.16
C PRO A 69 5.25 -3.57 -3.37
N GLU A 70 6.31 -3.16 -4.05
CA GLU A 70 7.57 -2.83 -3.36
C GLU A 70 7.49 -1.50 -2.61
N ASP A 71 6.43 -0.73 -2.81
CA ASP A 71 6.29 0.58 -2.16
C ASP A 71 5.62 0.51 -0.81
N VAL A 72 5.07 -0.62 -0.42
CA VAL A 72 4.26 -0.72 0.79
C VAL A 72 4.62 -1.97 1.59
N VAL A 73 4.27 -1.90 2.86
CA VAL A 73 4.40 -3.02 3.80
C VAL A 73 3.03 -3.30 4.39
N LEU A 74 2.67 -4.57 4.46
CA LEU A 74 1.42 -4.96 5.09
C LEU A 74 1.52 -4.75 6.60
N LEU A 75 0.60 -3.96 7.14
CA LEU A 75 0.52 -3.74 8.58
C LEU A 75 -0.53 -4.62 9.23
N GLN A 76 -1.71 -4.71 8.61
CA GLN A 76 -2.80 -5.45 9.20
C GLN A 76 -3.67 -6.02 8.09
N PRO A 77 -3.79 -7.35 8.01
CA PRO A 77 -4.67 -7.97 7.01
C PRO A 77 -6.13 -7.63 7.27
N ALA A 78 -6.90 -7.55 6.20
CA ALA A 78 -8.31 -7.22 6.30
C ALA A 78 -9.06 -8.19 7.20
N ASN A 79 -8.74 -9.47 7.14
CA ASN A 79 -9.46 -10.47 7.91
C ASN A 79 -9.17 -10.42 9.41
N MET A 80 -8.21 -9.59 9.84
CA MET A 80 -7.92 -9.40 11.25
C MET A 80 -8.49 -8.08 11.78
N ARG A 81 -9.13 -7.32 10.94
CA ARG A 81 -9.77 -6.07 11.34
C ARG A 81 -11.20 -6.34 11.77
N LYS A 82 -11.55 -5.86 12.92
CA LYS A 82 -12.91 -6.06 13.43
C LYS A 82 -13.53 -4.78 13.88
#